data_bc9e4f29ca2a7d986660b488da61b20f
#
_entry.id   bc9e4f29ca2a7d986660b488da61b20f
#
_cell.length_a   1.000
_cell.length_b   1.000
_cell.length_c   1.000
_cell.angle_alpha   90.00
_cell.angle_beta   90.00
_cell.angle_gamma   90.00
#
_symmetry.space_group_name_H-M   'P 1'
#
loop_
_entity.id
_entity.type
_entity.pdbx_description
1 polymer ?
#
loop_
_entity_poly.entity_id
_entity_poly.type
_entity_poly.pdbx_seq_one_letter_code
_entity_poly.pdbx_strand_id
1 'polypeptide(L)'
;VQHITFSYLGYESETKSFSFPLSSTAPVEIFLEQDEEILEEVIISSTRGTRSIQNIPTRIEFISSEELGEKGSMKPGDIRMLLNESTGIITQQTSATSGNAAIRIQGLDGRYTQILKDGFPVFAGAASGLGLLQTPPLDLKQVEIIKGSTSTLYGGGAIAGLINLISKTPEEKRDLSLHLNGTSGKGLDVSGFYGQRFNKVGTTIFASYNRNWAYDPSD
;
A
#
# COMPACT_ATOMS: atom_id res chain seq x y z
N VAL A 1 -15.42 33.36 29.23
CA VAL A 1 -14.46 33.01 28.17
C VAL A 1 -15.08 31.88 27.33
N GLN A 2 -15.13 32.04 26.04
CA GLN A 2 -15.57 31.00 25.10
C GLN A 2 -14.43 30.65 24.18
N HIS A 3 -14.30 29.36 23.86
CA HIS A 3 -13.32 28.84 22.91
C HIS A 3 -14.01 28.68 21.57
N ILE A 4 -13.48 29.30 20.53
CA ILE A 4 -13.99 29.23 19.18
C ILE A 4 -12.90 28.59 18.31
N THR A 5 -13.24 27.50 17.66
CA THR A 5 -12.33 26.80 16.73
C THR A 5 -12.65 27.22 15.31
N PHE A 6 -11.65 27.65 14.60
CA PHE A 6 -11.69 28.04 13.19
C PHE A 6 -11.05 26.92 12.37
N SER A 7 -11.77 26.44 11.37
CA SER A 7 -11.28 25.39 10.48
C SER A 7 -11.64 25.69 9.04
N TYR A 8 -10.73 25.40 8.14
CA TYR A 8 -10.96 25.49 6.71
C TYR A 8 -10.28 24.30 6.02
N LEU A 9 -10.88 23.78 4.97
CA LEU A 9 -10.35 22.61 4.27
C LEU A 9 -8.94 22.89 3.72
N GLY A 10 -7.96 22.07 4.11
CA GLY A 10 -6.55 22.23 3.74
C GLY A 10 -5.76 23.19 4.64
N TYR A 11 -6.29 23.52 5.82
CA TYR A 11 -5.62 24.35 6.83
C TYR A 11 -5.74 23.73 8.22
N GLU A 12 -4.72 23.91 9.05
CA GLU A 12 -4.76 23.50 10.45
C GLU A 12 -5.83 24.27 11.20
N SER A 13 -6.56 23.57 12.08
CA SER A 13 -7.60 24.19 12.89
C SER A 13 -6.97 24.98 14.03
N GLU A 14 -7.30 26.28 14.16
CA GLU A 14 -6.84 27.14 15.24
C GLU A 14 -7.97 27.43 16.24
N THR A 15 -7.71 27.30 17.54
CA THR A 15 -8.67 27.59 18.61
C THR A 15 -8.25 28.84 19.37
N LYS A 16 -9.10 29.87 19.34
CA LYS A 16 -8.90 31.13 20.11
C LYS A 16 -9.94 31.28 21.21
N SER A 17 -9.50 31.87 22.31
CA SER A 17 -10.34 32.15 23.46
C SER A 17 -10.82 33.61 23.44
N PHE A 18 -12.11 33.82 23.53
CA PHE A 18 -12.73 35.16 23.54
C PHE A 18 -13.47 35.40 24.85
N SER A 19 -13.32 36.58 25.40
CA SER A 19 -14.11 37.07 26.53
C SER A 19 -15.21 37.98 26.01
N PHE A 20 -16.46 37.65 26.31
CA PHE A 20 -17.60 38.44 25.90
C PHE A 20 -18.15 39.29 27.07
N PRO A 21 -18.62 40.56 26.83
CA PRO A 21 -18.67 41.21 25.51
C PRO A 21 -17.26 41.59 25.01
N LEU A 22 -17.08 41.53 23.66
CA LEU A 22 -15.83 41.93 23.04
C LEU A 22 -15.53 43.39 23.37
N SER A 23 -14.32 43.66 23.83
CA SER A 23 -13.87 45.00 24.19
C SER A 23 -13.54 45.89 22.97
N SER A 24 -13.57 45.33 21.78
CA SER A 24 -13.28 46.01 20.51
C SER A 24 -14.31 45.63 19.45
N THR A 25 -14.73 46.64 18.65
CA THR A 25 -15.56 46.45 17.45
C THR A 25 -14.72 46.20 16.18
N ALA A 26 -13.40 46.12 16.30
CA ALA A 26 -12.54 45.81 15.18
C ALA A 26 -12.73 44.33 14.71
N PRO A 27 -12.65 44.07 13.40
CA PRO A 27 -12.71 42.70 12.90
C PRO A 27 -11.55 41.89 13.48
N VAL A 28 -11.85 40.64 13.88
CA VAL A 28 -10.83 39.69 14.33
C VAL A 28 -10.30 38.94 13.11
N GLU A 29 -9.05 39.15 12.80
CA GLU A 29 -8.39 38.43 11.73
C GLU A 29 -7.81 37.13 12.29
N ILE A 30 -8.09 36.02 11.61
CA ILE A 30 -7.58 34.69 11.91
C ILE A 30 -6.76 34.23 10.71
N PHE A 31 -5.49 33.96 10.94
CA PHE A 31 -4.60 33.37 9.95
C PHE A 31 -4.51 31.89 10.26
N LEU A 32 -5.00 31.05 9.37
CA LEU A 32 -4.83 29.60 9.45
C LEU A 32 -3.55 29.22 8.71
N GLU A 33 -2.74 28.39 9.32
CA GLU A 33 -1.59 27.79 8.65
C GLU A 33 -2.10 26.70 7.69
N GLN A 34 -1.52 26.63 6.51
CA GLN A 34 -1.87 25.60 5.56
C GLN A 34 -1.49 24.25 6.17
N ASP A 35 -2.46 23.35 6.23
CA ASP A 35 -2.21 21.98 6.68
C ASP A 35 -1.20 21.35 5.72
N GLU A 36 0.03 21.19 6.19
CA GLU A 36 1.11 20.49 5.48
C GLU A 36 0.93 18.96 5.57
N GLU A 37 -0.21 18.45 5.97
CA GLU A 37 -0.62 17.14 5.50
C GLU A 37 -0.72 17.23 3.98
N ILE A 38 0.44 17.32 3.37
CA ILE A 38 0.65 17.07 1.96
C ILE A 38 -0.01 15.71 1.75
N LEU A 39 -1.18 15.73 1.12
CA LEU A 39 -1.64 14.55 0.40
C LEU A 39 -0.42 14.14 -0.41
N GLU A 40 0.34 13.15 0.06
CA GLU A 40 1.56 12.70 -0.60
C GLU A 40 1.17 12.53 -2.06
N GLU A 41 1.72 13.38 -2.92
CA GLU A 41 1.43 13.31 -4.35
C GLU A 41 1.77 11.90 -4.79
N VAL A 42 0.74 11.09 -5.05
CA VAL A 42 0.94 9.69 -5.42
C VAL A 42 1.58 9.66 -6.79
N ILE A 43 2.88 9.46 -6.79
CA ILE A 43 3.68 9.32 -8.00
C ILE A 43 3.59 7.87 -8.45
N ILE A 44 3.08 7.67 -9.66
CA ILE A 44 2.98 6.35 -10.29
C ILE A 44 4.25 6.09 -11.10
N SER A 45 5.01 5.10 -10.69
CA SER A 45 6.28 4.71 -11.34
C SER A 45 6.10 3.66 -12.43
N SER A 46 5.04 2.87 -12.38
CA SER A 46 4.77 1.79 -13.33
C SER A 46 4.53 2.24 -14.78
N THR A 47 4.30 3.52 -15.03
CA THR A 47 4.21 4.09 -16.38
C THR A 47 5.56 4.48 -16.98
N ARG A 48 6.68 4.17 -16.32
CA ARG A 48 8.04 4.61 -16.65
C ARG A 48 8.19 6.14 -16.74
N GLY A 49 7.40 6.87 -15.97
CA GLY A 49 7.44 8.32 -15.88
C GLY A 49 7.03 8.76 -14.48
N THR A 50 7.43 9.95 -14.09
CA THR A 50 7.03 10.59 -12.83
C THR A 50 5.74 11.38 -13.06
N ARG A 51 4.65 10.71 -13.39
CA ARG A 51 3.35 11.36 -13.62
C ARG A 51 2.46 11.18 -12.41
N SER A 52 1.82 12.26 -11.99
CA SER A 52 0.74 12.20 -11.02
C SER A 52 -0.44 11.40 -11.58
N ILE A 53 -1.11 10.66 -10.70
CA ILE A 53 -2.28 9.82 -11.04
C ILE A 53 -3.35 10.59 -11.82
N GLN A 54 -3.51 11.89 -11.55
CA GLN A 54 -4.49 12.76 -12.19
C GLN A 54 -4.23 12.97 -13.69
N ASN A 55 -3.00 12.77 -14.14
CA ASN A 55 -2.59 13.02 -15.52
C ASN A 55 -2.46 11.75 -16.37
N ILE A 56 -2.96 10.61 -15.87
CA ILE A 56 -2.85 9.33 -16.56
C ILE A 56 -4.25 8.89 -17.00
N PRO A 57 -4.47 8.68 -18.31
CA PRO A 57 -5.79 8.31 -18.85
C PRO A 57 -6.18 6.87 -18.54
N THR A 58 -5.27 6.04 -18.07
CA THR A 58 -5.51 4.64 -17.74
C THR A 58 -6.07 4.53 -16.32
N ARG A 59 -6.97 3.59 -16.09
CA ARG A 59 -7.52 3.35 -14.74
C ARG A 59 -6.43 2.80 -13.84
N ILE A 60 -5.89 3.67 -12.99
CA ILE A 60 -4.88 3.33 -12.00
C ILE A 60 -5.51 3.38 -10.62
N GLU A 61 -5.17 2.40 -9.84
CA GLU A 61 -5.48 2.30 -8.41
C GLU A 61 -4.16 2.07 -7.67
N PHE A 62 -4.05 2.61 -6.48
CA PHE A 62 -2.90 2.37 -5.62
C PHE A 62 -3.37 2.00 -4.22
N ILE A 63 -2.60 1.16 -3.55
CA ILE A 63 -2.77 0.81 -2.15
C ILE A 63 -1.63 1.51 -1.41
N SER A 64 -1.97 2.39 -0.49
CA SER A 64 -1.01 3.20 0.27
C SER A 64 -0.26 2.40 1.33
N SER A 65 0.80 2.97 1.91
CA SER A 65 1.55 2.36 3.01
C SER A 65 0.69 2.16 4.26
N GLU A 66 -0.23 3.06 4.54
CA GLU A 66 -1.16 2.98 5.66
C GLU A 66 -2.10 1.77 5.50
N GLU A 67 -2.75 1.66 4.35
CA GLU A 67 -3.62 0.54 4.01
C GLU A 67 -2.87 -0.80 3.98
N LEU A 68 -1.63 -0.80 3.49
CA LEU A 68 -0.74 -1.98 3.55
C LEU A 68 -0.41 -2.37 5.00
N GLY A 69 -0.23 -1.41 5.90
CA GLY A 69 0.02 -1.65 7.32
C GLY A 69 -1.18 -2.24 8.03
N GLU A 70 -2.36 -1.67 7.84
CA GLU A 70 -3.60 -2.13 8.46
C GLU A 70 -3.99 -3.53 7.97
N LYS A 71 -4.11 -3.69 6.67
CA LYS A 71 -4.57 -4.94 6.04
C LYS A 71 -3.49 -6.02 5.99
N GLY A 72 -2.23 -5.62 5.83
CA GLY A 72 -1.08 -6.53 5.87
C GLY A 72 -0.94 -7.22 7.21
N SER A 73 -1.39 -6.59 8.29
CA SER A 73 -1.42 -7.17 9.62
C SER A 73 -2.41 -8.33 9.78
N MET A 74 -3.46 -8.37 8.97
CA MET A 74 -4.44 -9.46 8.98
C MET A 74 -3.85 -10.77 8.44
N LYS A 75 -2.99 -10.69 7.43
CA LYS A 75 -2.30 -11.84 6.84
C LYS A 75 -0.89 -11.47 6.37
N PRO A 76 0.07 -11.38 7.29
CA PRO A 76 1.39 -10.79 7.05
C PRO A 76 2.24 -11.49 5.99
N GLY A 77 1.96 -12.73 5.64
CA GLY A 77 2.70 -13.51 4.66
C GLY A 77 2.12 -13.49 3.24
N ASP A 78 0.97 -12.83 3.00
CA ASP A 78 0.22 -13.06 1.77
C ASP A 78 -0.48 -11.80 1.25
N ILE A 79 0.00 -11.28 0.13
CA ILE A 79 -0.54 -10.08 -0.52
C ILE A 79 -1.92 -10.30 -1.18
N ARG A 80 -2.37 -11.54 -1.36
CA ARG A 80 -3.64 -11.84 -2.06
C ARG A 80 -4.84 -11.17 -1.43
N MET A 81 -4.86 -11.08 -0.11
CA MET A 81 -5.97 -10.44 0.62
C MET A 81 -6.14 -8.98 0.22
N LEU A 82 -5.03 -8.24 0.16
CA LEU A 82 -4.99 -6.85 -0.28
C LEU A 82 -5.48 -6.69 -1.72
N LEU A 83 -5.02 -7.57 -2.61
CA LEU A 83 -5.39 -7.51 -4.02
C LEU A 83 -6.87 -7.83 -4.26
N ASN A 84 -7.48 -8.70 -3.44
CA ASN A 84 -8.90 -9.03 -3.56
C ASN A 84 -9.83 -7.87 -3.21
N GLU A 85 -9.38 -6.89 -2.46
CA GLU A 85 -10.18 -5.73 -2.11
C GLU A 85 -10.22 -4.69 -3.24
N SER A 86 -9.26 -4.77 -4.17
CA SER A 86 -9.25 -3.93 -5.36
C SER A 86 -10.35 -4.33 -6.33
N THR A 87 -11.20 -3.39 -6.70
CA THR A 87 -12.33 -3.61 -7.62
C THR A 87 -11.86 -4.21 -8.94
N GLY A 88 -12.45 -5.34 -9.35
CA GLY A 88 -12.13 -6.01 -10.62
C GLY A 88 -10.87 -6.87 -10.59
N ILE A 89 -10.29 -7.09 -9.40
CA ILE A 89 -9.25 -8.08 -9.17
C ILE A 89 -9.85 -9.24 -8.37
N ILE A 90 -9.59 -10.44 -8.82
CA ILE A 90 -9.99 -11.67 -8.14
C ILE A 90 -8.75 -12.55 -7.99
N THR A 91 -8.44 -12.96 -6.77
CA THR A 91 -7.43 -13.98 -6.53
C THR A 91 -8.14 -15.32 -6.34
N GLN A 92 -7.93 -16.25 -7.26
CA GLN A 92 -8.53 -17.56 -7.23
C GLN A 92 -7.51 -18.60 -6.79
N GLN A 93 -7.82 -19.34 -5.73
CA GLN A 93 -7.02 -20.49 -5.35
C GLN A 93 -7.20 -21.60 -6.39
N THR A 94 -6.11 -22.03 -7.00
CA THR A 94 -6.12 -23.04 -8.06
C THR A 94 -5.80 -24.45 -7.56
N SER A 95 -5.28 -24.57 -6.33
CA SER A 95 -5.02 -25.84 -5.67
C SER A 95 -5.22 -25.73 -4.17
N ALA A 96 -6.05 -26.61 -3.63
CA ALA A 96 -6.32 -26.67 -2.18
C ALA A 96 -5.09 -27.18 -1.40
N THR A 97 -4.32 -28.07 -1.99
CA THR A 97 -3.16 -28.72 -1.35
C THR A 97 -1.89 -27.86 -1.38
N SER A 98 -1.60 -27.20 -2.50
CA SER A 98 -0.40 -26.36 -2.64
C SER A 98 -0.63 -24.89 -2.29
N GLY A 99 -1.89 -24.46 -2.12
CA GLY A 99 -2.23 -23.09 -1.90
C GLY A 99 -1.99 -22.18 -3.11
N ASN A 100 -1.67 -22.74 -4.28
CA ASN A 100 -1.50 -21.98 -5.52
C ASN A 100 -2.69 -21.08 -5.78
N ALA A 101 -2.41 -19.86 -6.21
CA ALA A 101 -3.45 -18.90 -6.58
C ALA A 101 -3.09 -18.22 -7.91
N ALA A 102 -4.11 -17.80 -8.62
CA ALA A 102 -3.99 -16.99 -9.81
C ALA A 102 -4.72 -15.65 -9.59
N ILE A 103 -4.13 -14.57 -10.09
CA ILE A 103 -4.78 -13.26 -10.15
C ILE A 103 -5.52 -13.17 -11.48
N ARG A 104 -6.75 -12.66 -11.43
CA ARG A 104 -7.53 -12.28 -12.59
C ARG A 104 -7.86 -10.80 -12.50
N ILE A 105 -7.50 -10.04 -13.51
CA ILE A 105 -7.89 -8.64 -13.65
C ILE A 105 -8.99 -8.58 -14.72
N GLN A 106 -10.15 -8.02 -14.33
CA GLN A 106 -11.32 -7.92 -15.23
C GLN A 106 -11.73 -9.26 -15.87
N GLY A 107 -11.55 -10.37 -15.14
CA GLY A 107 -11.87 -11.72 -15.57
C GLY A 107 -10.82 -12.40 -16.46
N LEU A 108 -9.79 -11.69 -16.91
CA LEU A 108 -8.71 -12.25 -17.73
C LEU A 108 -7.78 -13.13 -16.89
N ASP A 109 -7.25 -14.17 -17.52
CA ASP A 109 -6.33 -15.13 -16.87
C ASP A 109 -5.04 -14.45 -16.39
N GLY A 110 -4.48 -14.94 -15.29
CA GLY A 110 -3.28 -14.38 -14.67
C GLY A 110 -2.04 -14.34 -15.57
N ARG A 111 -1.98 -15.17 -16.61
CA ARG A 111 -0.91 -15.11 -17.63
C ARG A 111 -0.85 -13.77 -18.38
N TYR A 112 -1.95 -13.02 -18.38
CA TYR A 112 -2.05 -11.72 -19.02
C TYR A 112 -1.88 -10.56 -18.04
N THR A 113 -1.52 -10.85 -16.80
CA THR A 113 -1.20 -9.88 -15.75
C THR A 113 0.28 -9.89 -15.47
N GLN A 114 0.94 -8.76 -15.70
CA GLN A 114 2.36 -8.59 -15.38
C GLN A 114 2.51 -8.14 -13.93
N ILE A 115 3.39 -8.80 -13.19
CA ILE A 115 3.82 -8.35 -11.86
C ILE A 115 5.23 -7.76 -11.97
N LEU A 116 5.39 -6.58 -11.37
CA LEU A 116 6.68 -5.90 -11.23
C LEU A 116 7.04 -5.80 -9.76
N LYS A 117 8.32 -5.75 -9.46
CA LYS A 117 8.89 -5.31 -8.18
C LYS A 117 9.83 -4.15 -8.48
N ASP A 118 9.54 -2.98 -7.93
CA ASP A 118 10.29 -1.75 -8.15
C ASP A 118 10.49 -1.39 -9.64
N GLY A 119 9.44 -1.63 -10.46
CA GLY A 119 9.45 -1.39 -11.90
C GLY A 119 10.10 -2.49 -12.74
N PHE A 120 10.69 -3.53 -12.14
CA PHE A 120 11.30 -4.64 -12.85
C PHE A 120 10.36 -5.84 -12.91
N PRO A 121 10.18 -6.47 -14.10
CA PRO A 121 9.35 -7.65 -14.24
C PRO A 121 9.84 -8.79 -13.34
N VAL A 122 8.92 -9.35 -12.54
CA VAL A 122 9.15 -10.62 -11.86
C VAL A 122 9.03 -11.75 -12.89
N PHE A 123 9.43 -12.97 -12.53
CA PHE A 123 9.41 -14.11 -13.46
C PHE A 123 8.02 -14.29 -14.11
N ALA A 124 8.03 -14.79 -15.35
CA ALA A 124 6.79 -15.05 -16.09
C ALA A 124 5.94 -16.08 -15.32
N GLY A 125 4.66 -15.77 -15.12
CA GLY A 125 3.75 -16.61 -14.35
C GLY A 125 3.67 -16.28 -12.85
N ALA A 126 4.36 -15.24 -12.36
CA ALA A 126 4.24 -14.80 -10.96
C ALA A 126 2.78 -14.52 -10.53
N ALA A 127 1.95 -14.07 -11.48
CA ALA A 127 0.51 -13.84 -11.24
C ALA A 127 -0.33 -15.13 -11.17
N SER A 128 0.23 -16.29 -11.44
CA SER A 128 -0.46 -17.57 -11.50
C SER A 128 0.25 -18.70 -10.75
N GLY A 129 1.03 -18.39 -9.73
CA GLY A 129 1.82 -19.38 -9.02
C GLY A 129 2.00 -19.10 -7.53
N LEU A 130 2.92 -19.86 -6.92
CA LEU A 130 3.29 -19.72 -5.51
C LEU A 130 3.92 -18.36 -5.16
N GLY A 131 4.42 -17.62 -6.13
CA GLY A 131 5.11 -16.36 -5.90
C GLY A 131 4.29 -15.32 -5.16
N LEU A 132 2.97 -15.31 -5.38
CA LEU A 132 2.05 -14.41 -4.66
C LEU A 132 1.93 -14.73 -3.18
N LEU A 133 1.99 -16.02 -2.82
CA LEU A 133 1.95 -16.48 -1.44
C LEU A 133 3.20 -16.14 -0.64
N GLN A 134 4.29 -15.87 -1.33
CA GLN A 134 5.60 -15.59 -0.76
C GLN A 134 5.96 -14.11 -0.78
N THR A 135 5.03 -13.26 -1.21
CA THR A 135 5.23 -11.80 -1.23
C THR A 135 4.58 -11.20 0.01
N PRO A 136 5.35 -10.85 1.04
CA PRO A 136 4.82 -10.19 2.22
C PRO A 136 4.48 -8.75 1.89
N PRO A 137 3.34 -8.22 2.37
CA PRO A 137 2.96 -6.83 2.15
C PRO A 137 3.75 -5.83 3.00
N LEU A 138 4.35 -6.28 4.10
CA LEU A 138 4.92 -5.40 5.13
C LEU A 138 6.28 -4.78 4.74
N ASP A 139 6.93 -5.26 3.66
CA ASP A 139 8.13 -4.64 3.08
C ASP A 139 7.79 -3.65 1.96
N LEU A 140 6.49 -3.45 1.66
CA LEU A 140 6.05 -2.59 0.60
C LEU A 140 5.71 -1.18 1.12
N LYS A 141 6.06 -0.17 0.33
CA LYS A 141 5.64 1.22 0.52
C LYS A 141 4.26 1.43 -0.09
N GLN A 142 4.06 0.93 -1.30
CA GLN A 142 2.78 1.03 -2.02
C GLN A 142 2.66 -0.09 -3.05
N VAL A 143 1.42 -0.34 -3.49
CA VAL A 143 1.13 -1.22 -4.62
C VAL A 143 0.39 -0.40 -5.67
N GLU A 144 0.93 -0.36 -6.87
CA GLU A 144 0.31 0.29 -8.02
C GLU A 144 -0.37 -0.75 -8.91
N ILE A 145 -1.62 -0.50 -9.26
CA ILE A 145 -2.42 -1.41 -10.06
C ILE A 145 -2.94 -0.68 -11.29
N ILE A 146 -2.54 -1.12 -12.46
CA ILE A 146 -3.07 -0.63 -13.73
C ILE A 146 -4.04 -1.66 -14.29
N LYS A 147 -5.31 -1.26 -14.41
CA LYS A 147 -6.39 -2.10 -14.93
C LYS A 147 -6.62 -1.74 -16.41
N GLY A 148 -6.09 -2.57 -17.28
CA GLY A 148 -6.14 -2.37 -18.71
C GLY A 148 -4.81 -2.65 -19.40
N SER A 149 -4.79 -2.62 -20.71
CA SER A 149 -3.60 -3.00 -21.49
C SER A 149 -2.46 -2.01 -21.30
N THR A 150 -1.32 -2.53 -20.82
CA THR A 150 -0.02 -1.86 -20.76
C THR A 150 1.01 -2.57 -21.62
N SER A 151 0.55 -3.35 -22.59
CA SER A 151 1.38 -4.19 -23.46
C SER A 151 2.41 -3.41 -24.28
N THR A 152 2.17 -2.13 -24.57
CA THR A 152 3.14 -1.26 -25.24
C THR A 152 4.43 -1.06 -24.45
N LEU A 153 4.36 -1.10 -23.11
CA LEU A 153 5.51 -0.91 -22.23
C LEU A 153 6.11 -2.23 -21.75
N TYR A 154 5.27 -3.25 -21.56
CA TYR A 154 5.62 -4.48 -20.85
C TYR A 154 5.34 -5.77 -21.66
N GLY A 155 4.95 -5.64 -22.92
CA GLY A 155 4.71 -6.78 -23.81
C GLY A 155 3.38 -7.51 -23.57
N GLY A 156 3.23 -8.68 -24.21
CA GLY A 156 1.98 -9.45 -24.22
C GLY A 156 1.52 -9.98 -22.86
N GLY A 157 2.41 -10.05 -21.87
CA GLY A 157 2.06 -10.42 -20.50
C GLY A 157 1.24 -9.37 -19.73
N ALA A 158 1.11 -8.14 -20.24
CA ALA A 158 0.43 -7.04 -19.60
C ALA A 158 -0.85 -6.60 -20.34
N ILE A 159 -1.58 -7.55 -20.92
CA ILE A 159 -2.82 -7.30 -21.66
C ILE A 159 -3.99 -7.00 -20.70
N ALA A 160 -4.09 -7.76 -19.62
CA ALA A 160 -5.14 -7.58 -18.60
C ALA A 160 -4.82 -6.40 -17.68
N GLY A 161 -3.54 -6.20 -17.39
CA GLY A 161 -3.08 -5.17 -16.50
C GLY A 161 -1.70 -5.46 -15.91
N LEU A 162 -1.34 -4.62 -14.96
CA LEU A 162 -0.04 -4.63 -14.33
C LEU A 162 -0.19 -4.35 -12.83
N ILE A 163 0.58 -5.06 -12.02
CA ILE A 163 0.69 -4.83 -10.58
C ILE A 163 2.17 -4.55 -10.29
N ASN A 164 2.48 -3.37 -9.77
CA ASN A 164 3.82 -2.97 -9.40
C ASN A 164 3.93 -2.87 -7.88
N LEU A 165 4.81 -3.66 -7.31
CA LEU A 165 5.09 -3.73 -5.88
C LEU A 165 6.27 -2.83 -5.58
N ILE A 166 6.04 -1.71 -4.89
CA ILE A 166 7.09 -0.75 -4.55
C ILE A 166 7.61 -1.04 -3.15
N SER A 167 8.89 -1.30 -3.03
CA SER A 167 9.56 -1.58 -1.76
C SER A 167 9.67 -0.34 -0.89
N LYS A 168 9.62 -0.52 0.45
CA LYS A 168 9.96 0.53 1.40
C LYS A 168 11.41 0.96 1.22
N THR A 169 11.63 2.26 1.20
CA THR A 169 12.94 2.89 1.26
C THR A 169 13.05 3.69 2.55
N PRO A 170 14.22 3.75 3.20
CA PRO A 170 14.36 4.50 4.43
C PRO A 170 14.20 6.00 4.13
N GLU A 171 13.15 6.62 4.67
CA GLU A 171 12.88 8.06 4.54
C GLU A 171 13.61 8.83 5.63
N GLU A 172 13.67 8.28 6.83
CA GLU A 172 14.41 8.83 7.97
C GLU A 172 15.84 8.27 8.06
N LYS A 173 16.63 8.84 8.98
CA LYS A 173 17.97 8.33 9.27
C LYS A 173 17.97 6.87 9.72
N ARG A 174 16.91 6.45 10.40
CA ARG A 174 16.72 5.08 10.88
C ARG A 174 15.23 4.78 10.99
N ASP A 175 14.82 3.70 10.38
CA ASP A 175 13.47 3.15 10.46
C ASP A 175 13.55 1.70 10.96
N LEU A 176 12.77 1.38 11.99
CA LEU A 176 12.71 0.05 12.59
C LEU A 176 11.26 -0.30 12.90
N SER A 177 10.77 -1.38 12.30
CA SER A 177 9.46 -1.93 12.64
C SER A 177 9.54 -3.42 12.94
N LEU A 178 8.79 -3.85 13.96
CA LEU A 178 8.61 -5.24 14.35
C LEU A 178 7.11 -5.54 14.38
N HIS A 179 6.70 -6.57 13.68
CA HIS A 179 5.33 -7.03 13.66
C HIS A 179 5.25 -8.44 14.18
N LEU A 180 4.35 -8.66 15.15
CA LEU A 180 4.07 -9.95 15.76
C LEU A 180 2.56 -10.20 15.67
N ASN A 181 2.16 -11.30 15.06
CA ASN A 181 0.77 -11.69 14.95
C ASN A 181 0.58 -13.16 15.33
N GLY A 182 -0.37 -13.40 16.21
CA GLY A 182 -0.77 -14.75 16.61
C GLY A 182 -2.24 -14.98 16.34
N THR A 183 -2.59 -16.07 15.71
CA THR A 183 -3.99 -16.41 15.42
C THR A 183 -4.48 -17.55 16.28
N SER A 184 -5.78 -17.52 16.65
CA SER A 184 -6.42 -18.62 17.40
C SER A 184 -6.37 -19.94 16.64
N GLY A 185 -6.27 -19.91 15.30
CA GLY A 185 -6.07 -21.06 14.43
C GLY A 185 -4.62 -21.59 14.40
N LYS A 186 -3.87 -21.42 15.51
CA LYS A 186 -2.48 -21.89 15.65
C LYS A 186 -1.53 -21.32 14.56
N GLY A 187 -1.70 -20.06 14.21
CA GLY A 187 -0.78 -19.33 13.34
C GLY A 187 0.15 -18.41 14.13
N LEU A 188 1.38 -18.26 13.66
CA LEU A 188 2.36 -17.31 14.16
C LEU A 188 3.05 -16.64 12.99
N ASP A 189 3.00 -15.32 12.98
CA ASP A 189 3.68 -14.48 12.01
C ASP A 189 4.60 -13.50 12.73
N VAL A 190 5.85 -13.48 12.34
CA VAL A 190 6.87 -12.57 12.86
C VAL A 190 7.55 -11.91 11.69
N SER A 191 7.57 -10.59 11.66
CA SER A 191 8.34 -9.85 10.64
C SER A 191 9.04 -8.65 11.22
N GLY A 192 10.18 -8.32 10.65
CA GLY A 192 10.98 -7.18 11.03
C GLY A 192 11.50 -6.44 9.80
N PHE A 193 11.42 -5.13 9.85
CA PHE A 193 11.99 -4.23 8.86
C PHE A 193 13.00 -3.31 9.54
N TYR A 194 14.15 -3.17 8.95
CA TYR A 194 15.18 -2.21 9.34
C TYR A 194 15.60 -1.42 8.11
N GLY A 195 15.49 -0.10 8.19
CA GLY A 195 15.96 0.83 7.18
C GLY A 195 16.94 1.82 7.79
N GLN A 196 18.01 2.14 7.09
CA GLN A 196 18.95 3.19 7.50
C GLN A 196 19.46 3.95 6.29
N ARG A 197 19.52 5.28 6.43
CA ARG A 197 20.03 6.18 5.40
C ARG A 197 21.35 6.80 5.84
N PHE A 198 22.37 6.63 5.00
CA PHE A 198 23.70 7.21 5.15
C PHE A 198 23.92 8.22 4.03
N ASN A 199 23.68 9.50 4.25
CA ASN A 199 23.81 10.55 3.23
C ASN A 199 23.08 10.19 1.90
N LYS A 200 23.83 9.63 0.95
CA LYS A 200 23.36 9.28 -0.40
C LYS A 200 23.00 7.80 -0.57
N VAL A 201 23.26 6.98 0.44
CA VAL A 201 23.03 5.53 0.38
C VAL A 201 22.01 5.14 1.44
N GLY A 202 20.99 4.38 1.04
CA GLY A 202 20.04 3.74 1.94
C GLY A 202 20.23 2.23 1.93
N THR A 203 20.07 1.60 3.10
CA THR A 203 20.08 0.15 3.26
C THR A 203 18.79 -0.28 3.93
N THR A 204 18.14 -1.31 3.40
CA THR A 204 16.95 -1.93 3.98
C THR A 204 17.18 -3.42 4.17
N ILE A 205 16.69 -3.94 5.28
CA ILE A 205 16.67 -5.36 5.59
C ILE A 205 15.25 -5.70 6.03
N PHE A 206 14.64 -6.65 5.37
CA PHE A 206 13.36 -7.22 5.77
C PHE A 206 13.50 -8.71 5.98
N ALA A 207 12.93 -9.22 7.08
CA ALA A 207 12.85 -10.63 7.37
C ALA A 207 11.46 -10.98 7.89
N SER A 208 10.90 -12.09 7.43
CA SER A 208 9.62 -12.60 7.91
C SER A 208 9.68 -14.10 8.14
N TYR A 209 8.95 -14.54 9.16
CA TYR A 209 8.70 -15.94 9.46
C TYR A 209 7.21 -16.13 9.70
N ASN A 210 6.59 -16.94 8.83
CA ASN A 210 5.16 -17.20 8.88
C ASN A 210 4.95 -18.70 9.01
N ARG A 211 4.17 -19.13 10.03
CA ARG A 211 3.89 -20.53 10.27
C ARG A 211 2.46 -20.74 10.70
N ASN A 212 1.82 -21.68 10.07
CA ASN A 212 0.52 -22.22 10.49
C ASN A 212 0.70 -23.68 10.85
N TRP A 213 0.25 -24.05 12.04
CA TRP A 213 0.17 -25.44 12.46
C TRP A 213 -1.19 -26.03 12.05
N ALA A 214 -1.24 -27.36 12.01
CA ALA A 214 -2.51 -28.04 11.76
C ALA A 214 -3.55 -27.62 12.82
N TYR A 215 -4.71 -27.18 12.35
CA TYR A 215 -5.82 -26.75 13.16
C TYR A 215 -7.09 -27.44 12.69
N ASP A 216 -7.81 -28.07 13.62
CA ASP A 216 -9.13 -28.62 13.40
C ASP A 216 -10.16 -27.65 14.02
N PRO A 217 -11.02 -27.01 13.22
CA PRO A 217 -12.02 -26.10 13.74
C PRO A 217 -13.21 -26.78 14.42
N SER A 218 -13.25 -28.13 14.42
CA SER A 218 -14.33 -28.93 15.02
C SER A 218 -14.04 -29.43 16.44
N ASP A 219 -12.87 -29.14 16.98
CA ASP A 219 -12.48 -29.46 18.36
C ASP A 219 -12.86 -28.34 19.34
#